data_a0c036acad9ddbcfacd387b5117b5254
#
_entry.id   a0c036acad9ddbcfacd387b5117b5254
#
_cell.length_a   1.000
_cell.length_b   1.000
_cell.length_c   1.000
_cell.angle_alpha   90.00
_cell.angle_beta   90.00
_cell.angle_gamma   90.00
#
_symmetry.space_group_name_H-M   'P 1'
#
loop_
_entity.id
_entity.type
_entity.pdbx_description
1 polymer ?
#
loop_
_entity_poly.entity_id
_entity_poly.type
_entity_poly.pdbx_seq_one_letter_code
_entity_poly.pdbx_strand_id
1 'polypeptide(L)'
;MLLEALRWLVPPLAAAVTAAFFDRRLGRVAGGAAPPPGLERPARRFAAGALLAGLFYLALFAPLSLPPDAAAAIDLSQVSPARLFLMHAILVAGLGGWLALAFGVREAPAEPAVDPLAFLRLRARDFGAEIGVGVVAGLAIWAAALGFAALLLAGLTAAGAGDIVPTRPPRLIVFVAGQPVWLRLAISLSAGTVEELFFRGFLQPRLGIWVTTGLFVLAHAAYGAPTLFVTVAFLSLAYGWLARRRGSVWAAVAAHTLFDAVQLLVVLPAALRAIEDSPFG
;
A
#
# COMPACT_ATOMS: atom_id res chain seq x y z
N MET A 1 -10.45 1.89 30.40
CA MET A 1 -9.30 2.80 30.61
C MET A 1 -7.98 2.25 30.03
N LEU A 2 -7.46 1.09 30.49
CA LEU A 2 -6.16 0.58 29.99
C LEU A 2 -6.16 0.31 28.46
N LEU A 3 -7.16 -0.41 27.93
CA LEU A 3 -7.29 -0.68 26.48
C LEU A 3 -7.43 0.60 25.65
N GLU A 4 -8.10 1.60 26.17
CA GLU A 4 -8.27 2.90 25.52
C GLU A 4 -6.95 3.68 25.48
N ALA A 5 -6.21 3.70 26.60
CA ALA A 5 -4.88 4.30 26.63
C ALA A 5 -3.91 3.61 25.66
N LEU A 6 -3.93 2.26 25.58
CA LEU A 6 -3.10 1.50 24.66
C LEU A 6 -3.45 1.83 23.20
N ARG A 7 -4.71 2.05 22.87
CA ARG A 7 -5.16 2.40 21.52
C ARG A 7 -4.58 3.72 21.02
N TRP A 8 -4.32 4.67 21.93
CA TRP A 8 -3.73 5.96 21.59
C TRP A 8 -2.20 6.00 21.68
N LEU A 9 -1.58 5.12 22.45
CA LEU A 9 -0.13 5.09 22.66
C LEU A 9 0.60 4.13 21.74
N VAL A 10 0.04 2.93 21.50
CA VAL A 10 0.73 1.89 20.74
C VAL A 10 0.93 2.25 19.27
N PRO A 11 -0.07 2.77 18.52
CA PRO A 11 0.11 3.08 17.11
C PRO A 11 1.17 4.17 16.82
N PRO A 12 1.21 5.32 17.52
CA PRO A 12 2.28 6.30 17.27
C PRO A 12 3.66 5.79 17.71
N LEU A 13 3.75 4.99 18.77
CA LEU A 13 4.99 4.35 19.17
C LEU A 13 5.48 3.35 18.10
N ALA A 14 4.59 2.51 17.59
CA ALA A 14 4.90 1.57 16.51
C ALA A 14 5.37 2.30 15.25
N ALA A 15 4.75 3.43 14.89
CA ALA A 15 5.18 4.28 13.78
C ALA A 15 6.60 4.84 14.01
N ALA A 16 6.88 5.35 15.20
CA ALA A 16 8.21 5.87 15.55
C ALA A 16 9.28 4.77 15.53
N VAL A 17 8.98 3.59 16.07
CA VAL A 17 9.89 2.43 16.03
C VAL A 17 10.15 1.97 14.59
N THR A 18 9.10 1.93 13.75
CA THR A 18 9.23 1.57 12.33
C THR A 18 10.10 2.58 11.58
N ALA A 19 9.92 3.88 11.84
CA ALA A 19 10.73 4.94 11.25
C ALA A 19 12.20 4.85 11.70
N ALA A 20 12.47 4.59 12.97
CA ALA A 20 13.81 4.38 13.50
C ALA A 20 14.47 3.11 12.91
N PHE A 21 13.70 2.05 12.74
CA PHE A 21 14.19 0.83 12.10
C PHE A 21 14.53 1.07 10.62
N PHE A 22 13.69 1.80 9.89
CA PHE A 22 13.95 2.21 8.52
C PHE A 22 15.23 3.06 8.43
N ASP A 23 15.39 4.07 9.29
CA ASP A 23 16.57 4.94 9.33
C ASP A 23 17.87 4.15 9.54
N ARG A 24 17.86 3.17 10.46
CA ARG A 24 19.00 2.27 10.70
C ARG A 24 19.37 1.39 9.50
N ARG A 25 18.41 1.16 8.58
CA ARG A 25 18.59 0.34 7.38
C ARG A 25 19.04 1.15 6.17
N LEU A 26 18.94 2.49 6.20
CA LEU A 26 19.32 3.36 5.07
C LEU A 26 20.77 3.15 4.62
N GLY A 27 21.71 3.00 5.56
CA GLY A 27 23.13 2.77 5.25
C GLY A 27 23.53 1.31 4.99
N ARG A 28 22.61 0.34 5.09
CA ARG A 28 22.91 -1.10 4.96
C ARG A 28 22.42 -1.71 3.64
N VAL A 29 21.67 -0.95 2.85
CA VAL A 29 21.06 -1.45 1.62
C VAL A 29 21.87 -1.00 0.41
N ALA A 30 22.11 -1.94 -0.52
CA ALA A 30 22.82 -1.76 -1.77
C ALA A 30 24.35 -1.57 -1.65
N GLY A 31 25.04 -2.58 -1.12
CA GLY A 31 26.51 -2.68 -1.32
C GLY A 31 27.35 -1.64 -0.60
N GLY A 32 26.87 -1.09 0.52
CA GLY A 32 27.66 -0.12 1.31
C GLY A 32 27.49 1.33 0.87
N ALA A 33 26.44 1.65 0.14
CA ALA A 33 26.15 3.04 -0.21
C ALA A 33 25.95 3.88 1.06
N ALA A 34 26.63 5.01 1.13
CA ALA A 34 26.46 6.00 2.18
C ALA A 34 24.98 6.43 2.29
N PRO A 35 24.52 6.85 3.48
CA PRO A 35 23.18 7.42 3.61
C PRO A 35 23.02 8.64 2.67
N PRO A 36 21.80 8.99 2.27
CA PRO A 36 21.56 10.19 1.47
C PRO A 36 22.26 11.42 2.08
N PRO A 37 22.89 12.29 1.29
CA PRO A 37 23.80 13.32 1.78
C PRO A 37 23.16 14.32 2.74
N GLY A 38 21.87 14.60 2.57
CA GLY A 38 21.13 15.47 3.48
C GLY A 38 20.97 14.91 4.88
N LEU A 39 21.01 13.58 5.04
CA LEU A 39 20.83 12.90 6.33
C LEU A 39 22.12 12.76 7.15
N GLU A 40 23.24 13.22 6.64
CA GLU A 40 24.49 13.37 7.42
C GLU A 40 24.36 14.50 8.44
N ARG A 41 23.49 15.48 8.19
CA ARG A 41 23.19 16.59 9.12
C ARG A 41 22.17 16.14 10.17
N PRO A 42 22.53 16.14 11.49
CA PRO A 42 21.67 15.61 12.55
C PRO A 42 20.26 16.22 12.58
N ALA A 43 20.15 17.55 12.40
CA ALA A 43 18.85 18.22 12.41
C ALA A 43 17.94 17.79 11.25
N ARG A 44 18.51 17.61 10.05
CA ARG A 44 17.74 17.14 8.88
C ARG A 44 17.35 15.67 9.03
N ARG A 45 18.25 14.82 9.54
CA ARG A 45 17.98 13.42 9.85
C ARG A 45 16.86 13.28 10.86
N PHE A 46 16.88 14.10 11.91
CA PHE A 46 15.80 14.14 12.90
C PHE A 46 14.47 14.57 12.25
N ALA A 47 14.46 15.66 11.47
CA ALA A 47 13.27 16.11 10.76
C ALA A 47 12.73 15.06 9.78
N ALA A 48 13.61 14.37 9.03
CA ALA A 48 13.23 13.28 8.13
C ALA A 48 12.65 12.08 8.89
N GLY A 49 13.24 11.73 10.05
CA GLY A 49 12.74 10.68 10.93
C GLY A 49 11.36 11.01 11.52
N ALA A 50 11.16 12.25 11.97
CA ALA A 50 9.88 12.72 12.51
C ALA A 50 8.79 12.75 11.42
N LEU A 51 9.12 13.26 10.22
CA LEU A 51 8.21 13.24 9.07
C LEU A 51 7.81 11.80 8.71
N LEU A 52 8.78 10.89 8.69
CA LEU A 52 8.53 9.49 8.37
C LEU A 52 7.68 8.80 9.44
N ALA A 53 7.92 9.09 10.72
CA ALA A 53 7.09 8.58 11.82
C ALA A 53 5.64 9.07 11.71
N GLY A 54 5.44 10.36 11.40
CA GLY A 54 4.11 10.92 11.15
C GLY A 54 3.43 10.27 9.94
N LEU A 55 4.17 10.07 8.85
CA LEU A 55 3.67 9.42 7.64
C LEU A 55 3.29 7.96 7.90
N PHE A 56 4.11 7.20 8.62
CA PHE A 56 3.79 5.83 9.01
C PHE A 56 2.59 5.79 9.95
N TYR A 57 2.50 6.70 10.91
CA TYR A 57 1.34 6.77 11.77
C TYR A 57 0.06 6.96 10.93
N LEU A 58 0.01 7.99 10.09
CA LEU A 58 -1.18 8.31 9.30
C LEU A 58 -1.55 7.19 8.30
N ALA A 59 -0.55 6.65 7.59
CA ALA A 59 -0.80 5.71 6.51
C ALA A 59 -0.97 4.24 6.97
N LEU A 60 -0.34 3.84 8.08
CA LEU A 60 -0.25 2.43 8.46
C LEU A 60 -0.90 2.14 9.80
N PHE A 61 -0.74 3.01 10.80
CA PHE A 61 -1.10 2.69 12.18
C PHE A 61 -2.32 3.46 12.70
N ALA A 62 -2.70 4.59 12.09
CA ALA A 62 -3.86 5.37 12.53
C ALA A 62 -5.19 4.56 12.56
N PRO A 63 -5.45 3.63 11.61
CA PRO A 63 -6.64 2.78 11.68
C PRO A 63 -6.75 1.97 12.97
N LEU A 64 -5.61 1.60 13.60
CA LEU A 64 -5.58 0.87 14.86
C LEU A 64 -5.95 1.74 16.08
N SER A 65 -5.89 3.06 15.94
CA SER A 65 -6.35 4.02 16.97
C SER A 65 -7.86 4.21 16.96
N LEU A 66 -8.52 3.83 15.86
CA LEU A 66 -9.97 4.01 15.72
C LEU A 66 -10.76 2.94 16.49
N PRO A 67 -11.95 3.25 17.00
CA PRO A 67 -12.89 2.24 17.48
C PRO A 67 -13.21 1.21 16.39
N PRO A 68 -13.53 -0.04 16.74
CA PRO A 68 -13.85 -1.08 15.75
C PRO A 68 -15.03 -0.72 14.83
N ASP A 69 -15.94 0.09 15.31
CA ASP A 69 -17.15 0.57 14.62
C ASP A 69 -16.94 1.89 13.87
N ALA A 70 -15.79 2.54 14.01
CA ALA A 70 -15.51 3.84 13.38
C ALA A 70 -15.71 3.82 11.85
N ALA A 71 -15.29 2.74 11.20
CA ALA A 71 -15.48 2.59 9.75
C ALA A 71 -16.98 2.48 9.37
N ALA A 72 -17.79 1.88 10.23
CA ALA A 72 -19.24 1.78 10.04
C ALA A 72 -19.95 3.13 10.29
N ALA A 73 -19.38 3.98 11.13
CA ALA A 73 -19.94 5.30 11.45
C ALA A 73 -19.67 6.36 10.35
N ILE A 74 -18.80 6.08 9.37
CA ILE A 74 -18.53 7.02 8.27
C ILE A 74 -19.75 7.13 7.37
N ASP A 75 -20.30 8.35 7.24
CA ASP A 75 -21.31 8.65 6.24
C ASP A 75 -20.66 8.78 4.85
N LEU A 76 -20.74 7.72 4.07
CA LEU A 76 -20.15 7.66 2.74
C LEU A 76 -20.82 8.64 1.76
N SER A 77 -22.06 9.08 2.01
CA SER A 77 -22.74 10.08 1.17
C SER A 77 -22.06 11.45 1.20
N GLN A 78 -21.32 11.73 2.28
CA GLN A 78 -20.57 12.97 2.49
C GLN A 78 -19.11 12.87 2.00
N VAL A 79 -18.71 11.72 1.46
CA VAL A 79 -17.32 11.53 0.96
C VAL A 79 -17.22 12.10 -0.44
N SER A 80 -16.53 13.23 -0.57
CA SER A 80 -16.25 13.81 -1.89
C SER A 80 -15.22 12.96 -2.65
N PRO A 81 -15.23 12.98 -4.00
CA PRO A 81 -14.22 12.31 -4.82
C PRO A 81 -12.77 12.66 -4.43
N ALA A 82 -12.50 13.91 -4.05
CA ALA A 82 -11.18 14.34 -3.62
C ALA A 82 -10.69 13.63 -2.35
N ARG A 83 -11.61 13.28 -1.43
CA ARG A 83 -11.25 12.54 -0.20
C ARG A 83 -10.75 11.13 -0.47
N LEU A 84 -11.15 10.52 -1.58
CA LEU A 84 -10.67 9.18 -1.99
C LEU A 84 -9.18 9.20 -2.31
N PHE A 85 -8.64 10.35 -2.71
CA PHE A 85 -7.21 10.52 -3.02
C PHE A 85 -6.40 11.12 -1.86
N LEU A 86 -7.04 11.47 -0.74
CA LEU A 86 -6.36 12.17 0.36
C LEU A 86 -5.15 11.38 0.90
N MET A 87 -5.31 10.08 1.09
CA MET A 87 -4.20 9.24 1.57
C MET A 87 -3.06 9.18 0.56
N HIS A 88 -3.36 9.05 -0.73
CA HIS A 88 -2.33 9.09 -1.78
C HIS A 88 -1.63 10.45 -1.82
N ALA A 89 -2.35 11.55 -1.66
CA ALA A 89 -1.76 12.89 -1.58
C ALA A 89 -0.84 13.03 -0.37
N ILE A 90 -1.23 12.50 0.80
CA ILE A 90 -0.39 12.46 2.01
C ILE A 90 0.88 11.63 1.77
N LEU A 91 0.77 10.47 1.15
CA LEU A 91 1.92 9.62 0.83
C LEU A 91 2.89 10.32 -0.13
N VAL A 92 2.38 10.94 -1.19
CA VAL A 92 3.19 11.67 -2.18
C VAL A 92 3.86 12.89 -1.54
N ALA A 93 3.11 13.70 -0.79
CA ALA A 93 3.65 14.88 -0.13
C ALA A 93 4.68 14.51 0.96
N GLY A 94 4.38 13.50 1.77
CA GLY A 94 5.28 13.01 2.81
C GLY A 94 6.56 12.42 2.23
N LEU A 95 6.46 11.58 1.19
CA LEU A 95 7.61 11.02 0.50
C LEU A 95 8.44 12.12 -0.19
N GLY A 96 7.78 13.07 -0.86
CA GLY A 96 8.44 14.22 -1.49
C GLY A 96 9.19 15.09 -0.47
N GLY A 97 8.57 15.39 0.67
CA GLY A 97 9.20 16.11 1.78
C GLY A 97 10.40 15.36 2.35
N TRP A 98 10.27 14.04 2.54
CA TRP A 98 11.38 13.21 2.98
C TRP A 98 12.55 13.21 1.98
N LEU A 99 12.26 13.07 0.68
CA LEU A 99 13.28 13.14 -0.38
C LEU A 99 13.96 14.50 -0.43
N ALA A 100 13.22 15.60 -0.24
CA ALA A 100 13.79 16.94 -0.16
C ALA A 100 14.73 17.09 1.03
N LEU A 101 14.43 16.49 2.19
CA LEU A 101 15.33 16.47 3.33
C LEU A 101 16.56 15.59 3.07
N ALA A 102 16.38 14.46 2.41
CA ALA A 102 17.43 13.47 2.16
C ALA A 102 18.40 13.89 1.04
N PHE A 103 17.90 14.49 -0.04
CA PHE A 103 18.67 14.77 -1.25
C PHE A 103 18.80 16.27 -1.59
N GLY A 104 18.03 17.15 -0.95
CA GLY A 104 17.97 18.58 -1.25
C GLY A 104 19.18 19.39 -0.79
N VAL A 105 20.35 18.79 -0.53
CA VAL A 105 21.60 19.48 -0.21
C VAL A 105 22.44 19.56 -1.47
N ARG A 106 22.73 20.79 -1.91
CA ARG A 106 23.75 21.07 -2.92
C ARG A 106 25.08 21.27 -2.20
N GLU A 107 25.79 20.21 -1.89
CA GLU A 107 27.21 20.26 -1.59
C GLU A 107 27.96 19.80 -2.84
N ALA A 108 29.19 20.32 -3.03
CA ALA A 108 30.05 19.95 -4.15
C ALA A 108 30.13 18.40 -4.25
N PRO A 109 30.14 17.83 -5.46
CA PRO A 109 30.05 16.40 -5.65
C PRO A 109 31.32 15.72 -5.10
N ALA A 110 31.21 15.24 -3.87
CA ALA A 110 32.10 14.21 -3.39
C ALA A 110 31.43 12.88 -3.70
N GLU A 111 31.95 12.16 -4.70
CA GLU A 111 31.62 10.80 -5.12
C GLU A 111 30.15 10.55 -5.58
N PRO A 112 29.83 9.59 -6.45
CA PRO A 112 28.63 9.62 -7.27
C PRO A 112 27.38 9.81 -6.41
N ALA A 113 26.74 10.97 -6.58
CA ALA A 113 25.54 11.34 -5.85
C ALA A 113 24.49 10.22 -5.98
N VAL A 114 23.98 9.75 -4.85
CA VAL A 114 22.90 8.74 -4.85
C VAL A 114 21.73 9.32 -5.64
N ASP A 115 21.41 8.71 -6.77
CA ASP A 115 20.33 9.12 -7.64
C ASP A 115 18.95 8.84 -6.99
N PRO A 116 18.10 9.86 -6.73
CA PRO A 116 16.79 9.66 -6.12
C PRO A 116 15.87 8.74 -6.91
N LEU A 117 15.97 8.72 -8.24
CA LEU A 117 15.17 7.84 -9.10
C LEU A 117 15.60 6.38 -8.96
N ALA A 118 16.91 6.14 -8.89
CA ALA A 118 17.44 4.80 -8.60
C ALA A 118 17.11 4.39 -7.16
N PHE A 119 17.19 5.32 -6.21
CA PHE A 119 16.81 5.10 -4.81
C PHE A 119 15.36 4.62 -4.65
N LEU A 120 14.44 5.14 -5.47
CA LEU A 120 13.03 4.74 -5.54
C LEU A 120 12.74 3.62 -6.53
N ARG A 121 13.75 3.04 -7.19
CA ARG A 121 13.58 2.04 -8.26
C ARG A 121 12.70 2.51 -9.42
N LEU A 122 12.73 3.81 -9.72
CA LEU A 122 12.02 4.41 -10.85
C LEU A 122 12.79 4.30 -12.17
N ARG A 123 14.09 3.95 -12.13
CA ARG A 123 14.83 3.71 -13.36
C ARG A 123 14.46 2.35 -13.95
N ALA A 124 14.04 2.37 -15.21
CA ALA A 124 13.82 1.17 -16.01
C ALA A 124 14.74 1.21 -17.23
N ARG A 125 15.25 0.05 -17.66
CA ARG A 125 16.03 -0.04 -18.92
C ARG A 125 15.13 0.17 -20.14
N ASP A 126 13.94 -0.42 -20.08
CA ASP A 126 12.89 -0.31 -21.08
C ASP A 126 11.55 -0.21 -20.36
N PHE A 127 11.00 0.99 -20.34
CA PHE A 127 9.74 1.29 -19.68
C PHE A 127 8.56 0.54 -20.33
N GLY A 128 8.54 0.45 -21.66
CA GLY A 128 7.48 -0.27 -22.38
C GLY A 128 7.47 -1.76 -22.06
N ALA A 129 8.64 -2.39 -22.00
CA ALA A 129 8.77 -3.78 -21.59
C ALA A 129 8.34 -4.01 -20.13
N GLU A 130 8.63 -3.07 -19.20
CA GLU A 130 8.17 -3.16 -17.82
C GLU A 130 6.64 -3.12 -17.74
N ILE A 131 5.99 -2.22 -18.46
CA ILE A 131 4.53 -2.15 -18.53
C ILE A 131 3.94 -3.42 -19.14
N GLY A 132 4.50 -3.92 -20.25
CA GLY A 132 4.04 -5.17 -20.88
C GLY A 132 4.14 -6.37 -19.94
N VAL A 133 5.27 -6.52 -19.25
CA VAL A 133 5.46 -7.57 -18.22
C VAL A 133 4.45 -7.39 -17.08
N GLY A 134 4.23 -6.15 -16.64
CA GLY A 134 3.28 -5.83 -15.58
C GLY A 134 1.85 -6.20 -15.95
N VAL A 135 1.40 -5.93 -17.18
CA VAL A 135 0.06 -6.31 -17.67
C VAL A 135 -0.11 -7.83 -17.66
N VAL A 136 0.85 -8.57 -18.23
CA VAL A 136 0.79 -10.05 -18.26
C VAL A 136 0.82 -10.62 -16.84
N ALA A 137 1.74 -10.13 -16.00
CA ALA A 137 1.83 -10.55 -14.61
C ALA A 137 0.57 -10.18 -13.82
N GLY A 138 -0.02 -9.00 -14.07
CA GLY A 138 -1.26 -8.55 -13.44
C GLY A 138 -2.44 -9.48 -13.72
N LEU A 139 -2.60 -9.94 -14.96
CA LEU A 139 -3.63 -10.93 -15.32
C LEU A 139 -3.37 -12.28 -14.62
N ALA A 140 -2.12 -12.73 -14.59
CA ALA A 140 -1.76 -13.97 -13.91
C ALA A 140 -1.97 -13.88 -12.38
N ILE A 141 -1.58 -12.76 -11.76
CA ILE A 141 -1.78 -12.50 -10.32
C ILE A 141 -3.27 -12.41 -10.01
N TRP A 142 -4.05 -11.75 -10.88
CA TRP A 142 -5.50 -11.65 -10.73
C TRP A 142 -6.17 -13.03 -10.76
N ALA A 143 -5.84 -13.87 -11.74
CA ALA A 143 -6.36 -15.23 -11.81
C ALA A 143 -5.92 -16.09 -10.61
N ALA A 144 -4.66 -15.97 -10.20
CA ALA A 144 -4.12 -16.66 -9.03
C ALA A 144 -4.81 -16.18 -7.71
N ALA A 145 -5.11 -14.89 -7.59
CA ALA A 145 -5.82 -14.35 -6.43
C ALA A 145 -7.27 -14.86 -6.34
N LEU A 146 -7.96 -14.99 -7.48
CA LEU A 146 -9.29 -15.62 -7.52
C LEU A 146 -9.22 -17.08 -7.09
N GLY A 147 -8.28 -17.85 -7.65
CA GLY A 147 -8.08 -19.26 -7.25
C GLY A 147 -7.73 -19.39 -5.77
N PHE A 148 -6.84 -18.54 -5.28
CA PHE A 148 -6.47 -18.50 -3.87
C PHE A 148 -7.67 -18.15 -2.95
N ALA A 149 -8.47 -17.15 -3.32
CA ALA A 149 -9.67 -16.78 -2.57
C ALA A 149 -10.71 -17.92 -2.55
N ALA A 150 -10.91 -18.60 -3.68
CA ALA A 150 -11.79 -19.77 -3.78
C ALA A 150 -11.31 -20.93 -2.88
N LEU A 151 -10.01 -21.24 -2.90
CA LEU A 151 -9.42 -22.26 -2.03
C LEU A 151 -9.50 -21.89 -0.56
N LEU A 152 -9.27 -20.62 -0.21
CA LEU A 152 -9.42 -20.14 1.15
C LEU A 152 -10.86 -20.28 1.63
N LEU A 153 -11.83 -19.88 0.82
CA LEU A 153 -13.25 -20.02 1.13
C LEU A 153 -13.63 -21.49 1.30
N ALA A 154 -13.25 -22.36 0.37
CA ALA A 154 -13.53 -23.80 0.47
C ALA A 154 -12.89 -24.41 1.74
N GLY A 155 -11.65 -24.04 2.06
CA GLY A 155 -10.95 -24.50 3.26
C GLY A 155 -11.64 -24.04 4.55
N LEU A 156 -12.05 -22.76 4.63
CA LEU A 156 -12.77 -22.23 5.79
C LEU A 156 -14.14 -22.91 5.95
N THR A 157 -14.86 -23.11 4.87
CA THR A 157 -16.16 -23.83 4.89
C THR A 157 -15.98 -25.27 5.36
N ALA A 158 -14.99 -26.00 4.82
CA ALA A 158 -14.69 -27.38 5.22
C ALA A 158 -14.23 -27.49 6.69
N ALA A 159 -13.59 -26.45 7.22
CA ALA A 159 -13.20 -26.36 8.63
C ALA A 159 -14.33 -25.92 9.57
N GLY A 160 -15.56 -25.66 9.06
CA GLY A 160 -16.67 -25.16 9.87
C GLY A 160 -16.53 -23.69 10.29
N ALA A 161 -15.62 -22.93 9.63
CA ALA A 161 -15.36 -21.52 9.90
C ALA A 161 -15.90 -20.59 8.81
N GLY A 162 -16.95 -21.02 8.11
CA GLY A 162 -17.57 -20.25 7.01
C GLY A 162 -18.17 -18.92 7.44
N ASP A 163 -18.54 -18.77 8.71
CA ASP A 163 -19.05 -17.56 9.34
C ASP A 163 -18.03 -16.40 9.40
N ILE A 164 -16.72 -16.72 9.32
CA ILE A 164 -15.66 -15.71 9.24
C ILE A 164 -15.65 -14.99 7.87
N VAL A 165 -16.25 -15.62 6.86
CA VAL A 165 -16.31 -15.05 5.50
C VAL A 165 -17.43 -14.01 5.43
N PRO A 166 -17.09 -12.75 5.09
CA PRO A 166 -18.13 -11.72 4.94
C PRO A 166 -19.12 -12.10 3.83
N THR A 167 -20.40 -12.06 4.13
CA THR A 167 -21.48 -12.28 3.14
C THR A 167 -21.67 -11.10 2.20
N ARG A 168 -21.15 -9.92 2.57
CA ARG A 168 -21.20 -8.69 1.77
C ARG A 168 -19.83 -8.04 1.70
N PRO A 169 -19.48 -7.41 0.57
CA PRO A 169 -18.25 -6.63 0.47
C PRO A 169 -18.25 -5.46 1.46
N PRO A 170 -17.06 -5.01 1.94
CA PRO A 170 -16.93 -3.83 2.79
C PRO A 170 -17.60 -2.61 2.16
N ARG A 171 -18.31 -1.80 2.98
CA ARG A 171 -19.09 -0.64 2.53
C ARG A 171 -18.27 0.34 1.67
N LEU A 172 -16.99 0.57 2.02
CA LEU A 172 -16.10 1.43 1.25
C LEU A 172 -15.86 0.87 -0.17
N ILE A 173 -15.69 -0.44 -0.31
CA ILE A 173 -15.48 -1.10 -1.61
C ILE A 173 -16.77 -0.97 -2.47
N VAL A 174 -17.94 -1.19 -1.88
CA VAL A 174 -19.22 -0.99 -2.56
C VAL A 174 -19.38 0.46 -3.01
N PHE A 175 -19.07 1.42 -2.14
CA PHE A 175 -19.12 2.85 -2.45
C PHE A 175 -18.20 3.21 -3.64
N VAL A 176 -16.96 2.73 -3.62
CA VAL A 176 -16.00 2.97 -4.72
C VAL A 176 -16.45 2.30 -6.01
N ALA A 177 -16.99 1.08 -5.96
CA ALA A 177 -17.53 0.38 -7.12
C ALA A 177 -18.75 1.09 -7.75
N GLY A 178 -19.52 1.85 -6.96
CA GLY A 178 -20.62 2.68 -7.42
C GLY A 178 -20.22 4.02 -8.06
N GLN A 179 -18.92 4.39 -8.02
CA GLN A 179 -18.47 5.66 -8.58
C GLN A 179 -18.42 5.62 -10.13
N PRO A 180 -18.43 6.78 -10.81
CA PRO A 180 -18.28 6.84 -12.27
C PRO A 180 -17.03 6.11 -12.75
N VAL A 181 -17.08 5.53 -13.96
CA VAL A 181 -15.98 4.73 -14.55
C VAL A 181 -14.64 5.46 -14.53
N TRP A 182 -14.62 6.74 -14.91
CA TRP A 182 -13.39 7.54 -14.92
C TRP A 182 -12.76 7.65 -13.51
N LEU A 183 -13.59 7.77 -12.47
CA LEU A 183 -13.11 7.89 -11.09
C LEU A 183 -12.53 6.57 -10.60
N ARG A 184 -13.18 5.44 -10.93
CA ARG A 184 -12.67 4.09 -10.63
C ARG A 184 -11.33 3.82 -11.32
N LEU A 185 -11.18 4.25 -12.58
CA LEU A 185 -9.89 4.18 -13.30
C LEU A 185 -8.84 5.07 -12.64
N ALA A 186 -9.19 6.30 -12.25
CA ALA A 186 -8.28 7.21 -11.57
C ALA A 186 -7.83 6.65 -10.21
N ILE A 187 -8.73 6.02 -9.45
CA ILE A 187 -8.42 5.35 -8.18
C ILE A 187 -7.45 4.18 -8.43
N SER A 188 -7.73 3.30 -9.40
CA SER A 188 -6.87 2.16 -9.74
C SER A 188 -5.47 2.61 -10.14
N LEU A 189 -5.36 3.65 -10.97
CA LEU A 189 -4.08 4.19 -11.40
C LEU A 189 -3.32 4.86 -10.24
N SER A 190 -4.03 5.61 -9.41
CA SER A 190 -3.45 6.28 -8.25
C SER A 190 -2.95 5.26 -7.21
N ALA A 191 -3.77 4.26 -6.88
CA ALA A 191 -3.38 3.19 -5.96
C ALA A 191 -2.16 2.43 -6.48
N GLY A 192 -2.24 1.87 -7.69
CA GLY A 192 -1.14 1.14 -8.30
C GLY A 192 0.15 1.96 -8.41
N THR A 193 0.07 3.28 -8.64
CA THR A 193 1.27 4.12 -8.74
C THR A 193 1.81 4.50 -7.36
N VAL A 194 0.98 5.11 -6.51
CA VAL A 194 1.43 5.70 -5.25
C VAL A 194 1.81 4.62 -4.23
N GLU A 195 1.01 3.57 -4.14
CA GLU A 195 1.29 2.48 -3.20
C GLU A 195 2.52 1.68 -3.62
N GLU A 196 2.69 1.35 -4.92
CA GLU A 196 3.89 0.64 -5.36
C GLU A 196 5.16 1.49 -5.20
N LEU A 197 5.07 2.80 -5.45
CA LEU A 197 6.18 3.71 -5.20
C LEU A 197 6.57 3.72 -3.72
N PHE A 198 5.59 3.83 -2.84
CA PHE A 198 5.83 3.88 -1.39
C PHE A 198 6.29 2.52 -0.84
N PHE A 199 5.55 1.45 -1.12
CA PHE A 199 5.87 0.14 -0.55
C PHE A 199 7.04 -0.55 -1.25
N ARG A 200 7.09 -0.59 -2.59
CA ARG A 200 8.11 -1.35 -3.36
C ARG A 200 9.31 -0.51 -3.75
N GLY A 201 9.10 0.77 -4.01
CA GLY A 201 10.19 1.71 -4.30
C GLY A 201 10.92 2.18 -3.04
N PHE A 202 10.17 2.61 -2.04
CA PHE A 202 10.73 3.24 -0.85
C PHE A 202 10.95 2.26 0.32
N LEU A 203 9.95 1.51 0.76
CA LEU A 203 10.06 0.67 1.96
C LEU A 203 10.78 -0.67 1.71
N GLN A 204 10.33 -1.44 0.73
CA GLN A 204 10.77 -2.82 0.54
C GLN A 204 12.28 -2.99 0.34
N PRO A 205 13.02 -2.11 -0.37
CA PRO A 205 14.47 -2.22 -0.48
C PRO A 205 15.19 -2.14 0.87
N ARG A 206 14.59 -1.52 1.89
CA ARG A 206 15.19 -1.25 3.22
C ARG A 206 14.68 -2.20 4.28
N LEU A 207 13.39 -2.52 4.26
CA LEU A 207 12.75 -3.35 5.27
C LEU A 207 12.63 -4.82 4.88
N GLY A 208 12.78 -5.13 3.59
CA GLY A 208 12.56 -6.45 3.03
C GLY A 208 11.09 -6.75 2.74
N ILE A 209 10.84 -7.80 1.97
CA ILE A 209 9.49 -8.12 1.45
C ILE A 209 8.50 -8.47 2.58
N TRP A 210 8.92 -9.20 3.60
CA TRP A 210 8.04 -9.68 4.67
C TRP A 210 7.53 -8.54 5.56
N VAL A 211 8.44 -7.66 6.01
CA VAL A 211 8.06 -6.50 6.83
C VAL A 211 7.17 -5.57 6.02
N THR A 212 7.53 -5.31 4.76
CA THR A 212 6.74 -4.43 3.89
C THR A 212 5.36 -5.01 3.60
N THR A 213 5.23 -6.34 3.45
CA THR A 213 3.93 -6.99 3.32
C THR A 213 3.09 -6.82 4.58
N GLY A 214 3.67 -7.00 5.76
CA GLY A 214 2.96 -6.74 7.02
C GLY A 214 2.45 -5.30 7.14
N LEU A 215 3.28 -4.31 6.76
CA LEU A 215 2.89 -2.90 6.74
C LEU A 215 1.80 -2.61 5.68
N PHE A 216 1.86 -3.28 4.53
CA PHE A 216 0.85 -3.15 3.48
C PHE A 216 -0.51 -3.70 3.96
N VAL A 217 -0.53 -4.85 4.63
CA VAL A 217 -1.74 -5.41 5.24
C VAL A 217 -2.31 -4.47 6.31
N LEU A 218 -1.45 -3.88 7.15
CA LEU A 218 -1.89 -2.90 8.17
C LEU A 218 -2.53 -1.66 7.55
N ALA A 219 -2.01 -1.16 6.43
CA ALA A 219 -2.63 -0.04 5.70
C ALA A 219 -4.07 -0.35 5.24
N HIS A 220 -4.41 -1.63 5.08
CA HIS A 220 -5.73 -2.11 4.68
C HIS A 220 -6.61 -2.55 5.87
N ALA A 221 -6.17 -2.33 7.13
CA ALA A 221 -6.89 -2.77 8.33
C ALA A 221 -8.31 -2.17 8.44
N ALA A 222 -8.53 -0.99 7.87
CA ALA A 222 -9.83 -0.32 7.84
C ALA A 222 -10.92 -1.09 7.07
N TYR A 223 -10.57 -2.08 6.23
CA TYR A 223 -11.56 -2.93 5.55
C TYR A 223 -12.30 -3.88 6.48
N GLY A 224 -11.76 -4.18 7.66
CA GLY A 224 -12.45 -4.93 8.72
C GLY A 224 -12.77 -6.40 8.41
N ALA A 225 -12.28 -6.97 7.30
CA ALA A 225 -12.57 -8.32 6.87
C ALA A 225 -11.31 -9.21 6.92
N PRO A 226 -11.23 -10.20 7.84
CA PRO A 226 -10.05 -11.04 8.02
C PRO A 226 -9.57 -11.76 6.74
N THR A 227 -10.52 -12.25 5.93
CA THR A 227 -10.22 -12.93 4.66
C THR A 227 -9.56 -12.00 3.63
N LEU A 228 -9.89 -10.70 3.65
CA LEU A 228 -9.23 -9.71 2.80
C LEU A 228 -7.77 -9.50 3.21
N PHE A 229 -7.41 -9.56 4.49
CA PHE A 229 -6.02 -9.40 4.92
C PHE A 229 -5.13 -10.52 4.35
N VAL A 230 -5.63 -11.74 4.28
CA VAL A 230 -4.90 -12.87 3.69
C VAL A 230 -4.72 -12.66 2.19
N THR A 231 -5.76 -12.20 1.49
CA THR A 231 -5.70 -11.88 0.05
C THR A 231 -4.76 -10.70 -0.21
N VAL A 232 -4.85 -9.62 0.58
CA VAL A 232 -3.95 -8.46 0.50
C VAL A 232 -2.50 -8.85 0.75
N ALA A 233 -2.23 -9.77 1.69
CA ALA A 233 -0.89 -10.30 1.92
C ALA A 233 -0.36 -11.07 0.70
N PHE A 234 -1.19 -11.91 0.09
CA PHE A 234 -0.86 -12.62 -1.15
C PHE A 234 -0.50 -11.65 -2.27
N LEU A 235 -1.33 -10.64 -2.52
CA LEU A 235 -1.10 -9.61 -3.55
C LEU A 235 0.19 -8.83 -3.26
N SER A 236 0.39 -8.42 -2.00
CA SER A 236 1.58 -7.71 -1.58
C SER A 236 2.87 -8.51 -1.85
N LEU A 237 2.86 -9.81 -1.55
CA LEU A 237 3.99 -10.69 -1.85
C LEU A 237 4.23 -10.84 -3.36
N ALA A 238 3.16 -10.96 -4.16
CA ALA A 238 3.25 -11.09 -5.60
C ALA A 238 3.86 -9.84 -6.25
N TYR A 239 3.34 -8.64 -5.93
CA TYR A 239 3.88 -7.37 -6.42
C TYR A 239 5.30 -7.12 -5.90
N GLY A 240 5.54 -7.42 -4.62
CA GLY A 240 6.87 -7.30 -4.01
C GLY A 240 7.92 -8.19 -4.65
N TRP A 241 7.55 -9.42 -4.98
CA TRP A 241 8.40 -10.35 -5.73
C TRP A 241 8.67 -9.84 -7.15
N LEU A 242 7.63 -9.36 -7.85
CA LEU A 242 7.73 -8.81 -9.19
C LEU A 242 8.68 -7.61 -9.23
N ALA A 243 8.49 -6.62 -8.35
CA ALA A 243 9.37 -5.46 -8.24
C ALA A 243 10.82 -5.83 -7.90
N ARG A 244 11.03 -6.85 -7.04
CA ARG A 244 12.36 -7.36 -6.71
C ARG A 244 13.03 -8.02 -7.91
N ARG A 245 12.30 -8.84 -8.67
CA ARG A 245 12.81 -9.54 -9.86
C ARG A 245 13.16 -8.58 -10.99
N ARG A 246 12.37 -7.54 -11.16
CA ARG A 246 12.57 -6.53 -12.21
C ARG A 246 13.61 -5.47 -11.84
N GLY A 247 13.87 -5.26 -10.55
CA GLY A 247 14.71 -4.16 -10.06
C GLY A 247 14.08 -2.77 -10.23
N SER A 248 12.82 -2.71 -10.68
CA SER A 248 12.03 -1.53 -10.99
C SER A 248 10.62 -1.70 -10.43
N VAL A 249 9.93 -0.60 -10.12
CA VAL A 249 8.53 -0.63 -9.62
C VAL A 249 7.50 -0.72 -10.75
N TRP A 250 7.86 -0.41 -12.00
CA TRP A 250 6.89 -0.17 -13.07
C TRP A 250 6.07 -1.39 -13.45
N ALA A 251 6.67 -2.59 -13.43
CA ALA A 251 5.91 -3.81 -13.67
C ALA A 251 4.90 -4.08 -12.53
N ALA A 252 5.26 -3.80 -11.28
CA ALA A 252 4.33 -3.91 -10.15
C ALA A 252 3.23 -2.85 -10.21
N VAL A 253 3.55 -1.61 -10.59
CA VAL A 253 2.58 -0.52 -10.84
C VAL A 253 1.55 -0.96 -11.88
N ALA A 254 1.98 -1.46 -13.04
CA ALA A 254 1.06 -1.90 -14.08
C ALA A 254 0.21 -3.10 -13.64
N ALA A 255 0.81 -4.07 -12.93
CA ALA A 255 0.09 -5.24 -12.43
C ALA A 255 -0.97 -4.87 -11.38
N HIS A 256 -0.65 -4.00 -10.44
CA HIS A 256 -1.57 -3.53 -9.38
C HIS A 256 -2.69 -2.68 -10.00
N THR A 257 -2.35 -1.70 -10.82
CA THR A 257 -3.36 -0.87 -11.54
C THR A 257 -4.34 -1.74 -12.31
N LEU A 258 -3.85 -2.76 -13.03
CA LEU A 258 -4.71 -3.67 -13.79
C LEU A 258 -5.61 -4.49 -12.87
N PHE A 259 -5.05 -5.03 -11.78
CA PHE A 259 -5.83 -5.79 -10.80
C PHE A 259 -7.00 -4.95 -10.26
N ASP A 260 -6.74 -3.75 -9.78
CA ASP A 260 -7.75 -2.85 -9.24
C ASP A 260 -8.77 -2.43 -10.32
N ALA A 261 -8.32 -2.13 -11.53
CA ALA A 261 -9.20 -1.78 -12.63
C ALA A 261 -10.17 -2.94 -12.97
N VAL A 262 -9.69 -4.18 -13.04
CA VAL A 262 -10.55 -5.35 -13.27
C VAL A 262 -11.52 -5.54 -12.11
N GLN A 263 -11.07 -5.41 -10.87
CA GLN A 263 -11.94 -5.52 -9.71
C GLN A 263 -13.03 -4.44 -9.69
N LEU A 264 -12.66 -3.19 -9.87
CA LEU A 264 -13.59 -2.05 -9.75
C LEU A 264 -14.50 -1.88 -10.96
N LEU A 265 -14.07 -2.29 -12.17
CA LEU A 265 -14.85 -2.08 -13.39
C LEU A 265 -15.68 -3.29 -13.80
N VAL A 266 -15.23 -4.51 -13.43
CA VAL A 266 -15.85 -5.75 -13.92
C VAL A 266 -16.39 -6.59 -12.77
N VAL A 267 -15.53 -7.02 -11.86
CA VAL A 267 -15.87 -8.05 -10.86
C VAL A 267 -16.88 -7.53 -9.84
N LEU A 268 -16.56 -6.42 -9.18
CA LEU A 268 -17.45 -5.88 -8.14
C LEU A 268 -18.81 -5.43 -8.68
N PRO A 269 -18.90 -4.69 -9.80
CA PRO A 269 -20.22 -4.37 -10.37
C PRO A 269 -21.02 -5.60 -10.78
N ALA A 270 -20.39 -6.66 -11.28
CA ALA A 270 -21.07 -7.91 -11.60
C ALA A 270 -21.55 -8.64 -10.34
N ALA A 271 -20.71 -8.71 -9.31
CA ALA A 271 -21.05 -9.34 -8.04
C ALA A 271 -22.19 -8.60 -7.30
N LEU A 272 -22.17 -7.27 -7.30
CA LEU A 272 -23.23 -6.46 -6.68
C LEU A 272 -24.57 -6.67 -7.37
N ARG A 273 -24.62 -6.68 -8.71
CA ARG A 273 -25.85 -7.01 -9.47
C ARG A 273 -26.35 -8.41 -9.14
N ALA A 274 -25.46 -9.41 -9.09
CA ALA A 274 -25.86 -10.77 -8.77
C ALA A 274 -26.45 -10.91 -7.34
N ILE A 275 -26.02 -10.06 -6.39
CA ILE A 275 -26.58 -10.01 -5.04
C ILE A 275 -27.96 -9.34 -5.06
N GLU A 276 -28.11 -8.23 -5.79
CA GLU A 276 -29.39 -7.51 -5.93
C GLU A 276 -30.48 -8.36 -6.63
N ASP A 277 -30.09 -9.14 -7.64
CA ASP A 277 -30.96 -10.02 -8.40
C ASP A 277 -31.28 -11.35 -7.64
N SER A 278 -30.65 -11.59 -6.51
CA SER A 278 -30.87 -12.82 -5.73
C SER A 278 -32.21 -12.78 -5.00
N PRO A 279 -33.05 -13.83 -5.08
CA PRO A 279 -34.32 -13.90 -4.36
C PRO A 279 -34.15 -13.94 -2.83
N PHE A 280 -32.93 -13.98 -2.33
CA PHE A 280 -32.56 -13.98 -0.90
C PHE A 280 -31.85 -12.70 -0.46
N GLY A 281 -31.90 -11.62 -1.28
CA GLY A 281 -31.32 -10.30 -0.99
C GLY A 281 -32.14 -9.45 -0.04
#